data_4086f64b6ed91533624a5a698853eb90
#
_entry.id   4086f64b6ed91533624a5a698853eb90
#
_cell.length_a   1.000
_cell.length_b   1.000
_cell.length_c   1.000
_cell.angle_alpha   90.00
_cell.angle_beta   90.00
_cell.angle_gamma   90.00
#
_symmetry.space_group_name_H-M   'P 1'
#
loop_
_entity.id
_entity.type
_entity.pdbx_description
1 polymer ?
#
loop_
_entity_poly.entity_id
_entity_poly.type
_entity_poly.pdbx_seq_one_letter_code
_entity_poly.pdbx_strand_id
1 'polypeptide(L)'
;MKALRGASPLALAGMLATAANVGVTLLIARMLTTRGYGALAQLIALFFVLSMPGSALLVGVVRRVTAWRRVSRLDLVADWVRATRRRALVLVILFSLLAIALRGVIAEWMNLPSPAGVAETLSAGAVWGLLSLDRGLLQAGHAYPPLGRNLIVEGLSRCLLTVALVAVGLGVQGATLAILLSVIFADLDARRSLTALDLYDPTRIPADPGPAAGDPAAGDPVVAPAPPAAGEPTPDAGAMRAVVAHSEAVHSNDAHSRRSLTVDVGTALAALALLGVLQNIDVVLLGRAEPSNAGAYAAISVATKLLVLAALVLSSFLLPEAAARRHLGEHALHQLGATLTILAIPAALLLTVSFFAPRQLLGVAFGGRLTAAAPAFATLAAAMSCLAMTVLFTHYLLAVGRRRIVFLLLAGAAVATVLIASRHGAPVATARADLITQAGLAAVTGASVLHVTRKSVRVS
;
A
#
# COMPACT_ATOMS: atom_id res chain seq x y z
N MET A 1 -19.16 8.49 -16.79
CA MET A 1 -19.81 9.25 -15.71
C MET A 1 -20.44 8.40 -14.61
N LYS A 2 -21.05 7.22 -14.87
CA LYS A 2 -21.61 6.33 -13.82
C LYS A 2 -20.53 5.75 -12.87
N ALA A 3 -19.34 5.40 -13.37
CA ALA A 3 -18.22 4.91 -12.57
C ALA A 3 -17.66 5.95 -11.58
N LEU A 4 -17.62 7.22 -11.97
CA LEU A 4 -17.19 8.33 -11.10
C LEU A 4 -18.20 8.62 -9.97
N ARG A 5 -19.50 8.42 -10.21
CA ARG A 5 -20.52 8.55 -9.15
C ARG A 5 -20.44 7.45 -8.09
N GLY A 6 -19.98 6.25 -8.45
CA GLY A 6 -19.77 5.14 -7.50
C GLY A 6 -18.47 5.25 -6.68
N ALA A 7 -17.44 5.94 -7.21
CA ALA A 7 -16.16 6.10 -6.55
C ALA A 7 -16.12 7.26 -5.53
N SER A 8 -17.00 8.27 -5.67
CA SER A 8 -17.03 9.44 -4.78
C SER A 8 -17.31 9.11 -3.31
N PRO A 9 -18.26 8.20 -2.94
CA PRO A 9 -18.49 7.83 -1.55
C PRO A 9 -17.31 7.08 -0.94
N LEU A 10 -16.62 6.24 -1.73
CA LEU A 10 -15.43 5.52 -1.27
C LEU A 10 -14.26 6.46 -1.00
N ALA A 11 -14.03 7.45 -1.89
CA ALA A 11 -13.02 8.47 -1.69
C ALA A 11 -13.30 9.30 -0.43
N LEU A 12 -14.56 9.71 -0.22
CA LEU A 12 -14.98 10.44 0.97
C LEU A 12 -14.78 9.60 2.25
N ALA A 13 -15.16 8.32 2.24
CA ALA A 13 -14.93 7.42 3.36
C ALA A 13 -13.44 7.27 3.70
N GLY A 14 -12.58 7.15 2.68
CA GLY A 14 -11.14 7.12 2.86
C GLY A 14 -10.57 8.42 3.43
N MET A 15 -11.05 9.56 2.97
CA MET A 15 -10.63 10.88 3.50
C MET A 15 -11.07 11.06 4.96
N LEU A 16 -12.30 10.69 5.31
CA LEU A 16 -12.80 10.73 6.70
C LEU A 16 -11.99 9.80 7.61
N ALA A 17 -11.72 8.57 7.19
CA ALA A 17 -10.90 7.63 7.94
C ALA A 17 -9.47 8.17 8.15
N THR A 18 -8.87 8.80 7.15
CA THR A 18 -7.55 9.42 7.23
C THR A 18 -7.56 10.62 8.19
N ALA A 19 -8.55 11.51 8.08
CA ALA A 19 -8.69 12.65 8.99
C ALA A 19 -8.88 12.22 10.44
N ALA A 20 -9.69 11.17 10.67
CA ALA A 20 -9.87 10.58 11.99
C ALA A 20 -8.55 10.01 12.54
N ASN A 21 -7.77 9.28 11.75
CA ASN A 21 -6.47 8.76 12.16
C ASN A 21 -5.47 9.88 12.54
N VAL A 22 -5.44 10.97 11.77
CA VAL A 22 -4.63 12.14 12.10
C VAL A 22 -5.10 12.76 13.42
N GLY A 23 -6.40 13.00 13.57
CA GLY A 23 -6.99 13.54 14.80
C GLY A 23 -6.65 12.73 16.04
N VAL A 24 -6.77 11.40 15.97
CA VAL A 24 -6.38 10.50 17.06
C VAL A 24 -4.88 10.59 17.35
N THR A 25 -4.04 10.63 16.33
CA THR A 25 -2.59 10.75 16.51
C THR A 25 -2.23 12.03 17.28
N LEU A 26 -2.88 13.17 16.96
CA LEU A 26 -2.70 14.43 17.65
C LEU A 26 -3.20 14.38 19.11
N LEU A 27 -4.34 13.73 19.33
CA LEU A 27 -4.91 13.57 20.67
C LEU A 27 -4.00 12.71 21.57
N ILE A 28 -3.55 11.56 21.05
CA ILE A 28 -2.67 10.62 21.75
C ILE A 28 -1.31 11.28 22.09
N ALA A 29 -0.79 12.11 21.19
CA ALA A 29 0.43 12.87 21.45
C ALA A 29 0.32 13.79 22.69
N ARG A 30 -0.89 14.24 23.01
CA ARG A 30 -1.17 15.05 24.21
C ARG A 30 -1.43 14.21 25.47
N MET A 31 -1.91 12.97 25.31
CA MET A 31 -2.21 12.06 26.42
C MET A 31 -0.97 11.31 26.92
N LEU A 32 -0.07 10.94 26.02
CA LEU A 32 1.15 10.20 26.37
C LEU A 32 2.29 11.12 26.83
N THR A 33 3.23 10.55 27.57
CA THR A 33 4.54 11.19 27.82
C THR A 33 5.36 11.27 26.53
N THR A 34 6.34 12.18 26.47
CA THR A 34 7.22 12.31 25.29
C THR A 34 7.90 10.98 24.93
N ARG A 35 8.40 10.24 25.92
CA ARG A 35 9.01 8.92 25.72
C ARG A 35 7.99 7.85 25.28
N GLY A 36 6.78 7.88 25.88
CA GLY A 36 5.69 6.99 25.48
C GLY A 36 5.21 7.24 24.05
N TYR A 37 5.07 8.50 23.66
CA TYR A 37 4.70 8.85 22.29
C TYR A 37 5.80 8.43 21.28
N GLY A 38 7.08 8.57 21.64
CA GLY A 38 8.19 8.08 20.83
C GLY A 38 8.17 6.55 20.65
N ALA A 39 7.92 5.82 21.72
CA ALA A 39 7.78 4.35 21.65
C ALA A 39 6.59 3.93 20.78
N LEU A 40 5.42 4.59 20.94
CA LEU A 40 4.27 4.34 20.09
C LEU A 40 4.58 4.64 18.62
N ALA A 41 5.27 5.73 18.33
CA ALA A 41 5.62 6.08 16.95
C ALA A 41 6.56 5.07 16.30
N GLN A 42 7.54 4.50 17.04
CA GLN A 42 8.38 3.42 16.56
C GLN A 42 7.55 2.15 16.23
N LEU A 43 6.60 1.80 17.11
CA LEU A 43 5.70 0.66 16.88
C LEU A 43 4.77 0.90 15.68
N ILE A 44 4.22 2.11 15.53
CA ILE A 44 3.42 2.48 14.35
C ILE A 44 4.28 2.43 13.08
N ALA A 45 5.53 2.88 13.12
CA ALA A 45 6.47 2.79 12.01
C ALA A 45 6.70 1.31 11.60
N LEU A 46 6.88 0.42 12.58
CA LEU A 46 6.99 -1.02 12.35
C LEU A 46 5.70 -1.61 11.74
N PHE A 47 4.51 -1.21 12.25
CA PHE A 47 3.23 -1.59 11.67
C PHE A 47 3.14 -1.18 10.19
N PHE A 48 3.50 0.07 9.84
CA PHE A 48 3.45 0.53 8.45
C PHE A 48 4.39 -0.26 7.53
N VAL A 49 5.60 -0.57 7.98
CA VAL A 49 6.54 -1.42 7.20
C VAL A 49 5.92 -2.79 6.92
N LEU A 50 5.27 -3.41 7.91
CA LEU A 50 4.62 -4.71 7.78
C LEU A 50 3.31 -4.67 6.98
N SER A 51 2.58 -3.55 7.00
CA SER A 51 1.29 -3.41 6.32
C SER A 51 1.43 -3.07 4.83
N MET A 52 2.54 -2.47 4.39
CA MET A 52 2.77 -2.11 2.98
C MET A 52 2.66 -3.30 2.00
N PRO A 53 3.23 -4.49 2.27
CA PRO A 53 2.99 -5.67 1.45
C PRO A 53 1.51 -6.03 1.31
N GLY A 54 0.69 -5.81 2.34
CA GLY A 54 -0.75 -6.03 2.29
C GLY A 54 -1.44 -5.20 1.20
N SER A 55 -1.03 -3.95 1.02
CA SER A 55 -1.59 -3.08 -0.02
C SER A 55 -1.31 -3.60 -1.44
N ALA A 56 -0.12 -4.17 -1.68
CA ALA A 56 0.19 -4.80 -2.96
C ALA A 56 -0.54 -6.15 -3.13
N LEU A 57 -0.76 -6.90 -2.04
CA LEU A 57 -1.59 -8.11 -2.05
C LEU A 57 -3.03 -7.77 -2.51
N LEU A 58 -3.62 -6.69 -1.99
CA LEU A 58 -4.92 -6.19 -2.42
C LEU A 58 -4.97 -6.00 -3.94
N VAL A 59 -4.00 -5.30 -4.53
CA VAL A 59 -3.92 -5.08 -5.98
C VAL A 59 -3.77 -6.40 -6.74
N GLY A 60 -2.95 -7.32 -6.24
CA GLY A 60 -2.77 -8.66 -6.81
C GLY A 60 -4.06 -9.48 -6.83
N VAL A 61 -4.83 -9.44 -5.73
CA VAL A 61 -6.14 -10.09 -5.60
C VAL A 61 -7.13 -9.51 -6.61
N VAL A 62 -7.25 -8.18 -6.68
CA VAL A 62 -8.15 -7.51 -7.62
C VAL A 62 -7.85 -7.93 -9.06
N ARG A 63 -6.59 -7.86 -9.49
CA ARG A 63 -6.19 -8.25 -10.85
C ARG A 63 -6.52 -9.71 -11.15
N ARG A 64 -6.19 -10.63 -10.23
CA ARG A 64 -6.39 -12.06 -10.42
C ARG A 64 -7.87 -12.43 -10.50
N VAL A 65 -8.66 -11.92 -9.57
CA VAL A 65 -10.12 -12.19 -9.52
C VAL A 65 -10.83 -11.58 -10.72
N THR A 66 -10.49 -10.36 -11.12
CA THR A 66 -11.05 -9.72 -12.31
C THR A 66 -10.71 -10.52 -13.59
N ALA A 67 -9.48 -11.05 -13.72
CA ALA A 67 -9.10 -11.87 -14.85
C ALA A 67 -9.95 -13.18 -14.92
N TRP A 68 -10.18 -13.86 -13.79
CA TRP A 68 -11.01 -15.07 -13.77
C TRP A 68 -12.50 -14.78 -14.01
N ARG A 69 -13.01 -13.64 -13.53
CA ARG A 69 -14.38 -13.20 -13.80
C ARG A 69 -14.62 -12.97 -15.29
N ARG A 70 -13.65 -12.39 -16.03
CA ARG A 70 -13.76 -12.16 -17.47
C ARG A 70 -13.89 -13.48 -18.29
N VAL A 71 -13.35 -14.58 -17.77
CA VAL A 71 -13.46 -15.90 -18.41
C VAL A 71 -14.49 -16.81 -17.74
N SER A 72 -15.41 -16.23 -16.93
CA SER A 72 -16.51 -16.92 -16.23
C SER A 72 -16.07 -18.11 -15.36
N ARG A 73 -14.81 -18.11 -14.85
CA ARG A 73 -14.24 -19.18 -14.00
C ARG A 73 -14.36 -18.84 -12.52
N LEU A 74 -15.59 -18.66 -12.04
CA LEU A 74 -15.89 -18.31 -10.65
C LEU A 74 -15.69 -19.48 -9.67
N ASP A 75 -15.79 -20.70 -10.16
CA ASP A 75 -15.39 -21.92 -9.47
C ASP A 75 -13.96 -21.82 -8.92
N LEU A 76 -13.01 -21.38 -9.78
CA LEU A 76 -11.62 -21.20 -9.39
C LEU A 76 -11.44 -20.09 -8.35
N VAL A 77 -12.27 -19.04 -8.37
CA VAL A 77 -12.20 -17.95 -7.40
C VAL A 77 -12.55 -18.46 -6.01
N ALA A 78 -13.69 -19.18 -5.87
CA ALA A 78 -14.16 -19.67 -4.58
C ALA A 78 -13.16 -20.64 -3.92
N ASP A 79 -12.60 -21.58 -4.68
CA ASP A 79 -11.62 -22.52 -4.16
C ASP A 79 -10.30 -21.86 -3.79
N TRP A 80 -9.83 -20.94 -4.65
CA TRP A 80 -8.61 -20.18 -4.39
C TRP A 80 -8.74 -19.30 -3.16
N VAL A 81 -9.88 -18.61 -2.99
CA VAL A 81 -10.14 -17.75 -1.81
C VAL A 81 -10.11 -18.57 -0.54
N ARG A 82 -10.82 -19.72 -0.51
CA ARG A 82 -10.83 -20.61 0.67
C ARG A 82 -9.43 -21.10 1.03
N ALA A 83 -8.69 -21.59 0.04
CA ALA A 83 -7.34 -22.12 0.24
C ALA A 83 -6.35 -21.01 0.66
N THR A 84 -6.39 -19.83 0.03
CA THR A 84 -5.51 -18.71 0.32
C THR A 84 -5.77 -18.15 1.70
N ARG A 85 -7.06 -17.93 2.06
CA ARG A 85 -7.43 -17.43 3.38
C ARG A 85 -7.05 -18.39 4.51
N ARG A 86 -7.27 -19.71 4.32
CA ARG A 86 -6.86 -20.71 5.31
C ARG A 86 -5.34 -20.68 5.55
N ARG A 87 -4.55 -20.63 4.47
CA ARG A 87 -3.08 -20.52 4.57
C ARG A 87 -2.65 -19.21 5.23
N ALA A 88 -3.25 -18.09 4.83
CA ALA A 88 -2.97 -16.78 5.41
C ALA A 88 -3.31 -16.75 6.91
N LEU A 89 -4.45 -17.33 7.33
CA LEU A 89 -4.83 -17.40 8.74
C LEU A 89 -3.81 -18.22 9.55
N VAL A 90 -3.36 -19.37 9.06
CA VAL A 90 -2.31 -20.16 9.71
C VAL A 90 -1.02 -19.36 9.83
N LEU A 91 -0.61 -18.66 8.78
CA LEU A 91 0.57 -17.80 8.79
C LEU A 91 0.43 -16.64 9.80
N VAL A 92 -0.73 -16.02 9.89
CA VAL A 92 -1.02 -14.96 10.88
C VAL A 92 -0.89 -15.50 12.30
N ILE A 93 -1.46 -16.67 12.59
CA ILE A 93 -1.38 -17.31 13.92
C ILE A 93 0.08 -17.63 14.26
N LEU A 94 0.81 -18.28 13.36
CA LEU A 94 2.23 -18.62 13.57
C LEU A 94 3.08 -17.37 13.77
N PHE A 95 2.87 -16.35 12.95
CA PHE A 95 3.58 -15.07 13.06
C PHE A 95 3.25 -14.35 14.38
N SER A 96 1.98 -14.37 14.82
CA SER A 96 1.57 -13.76 16.09
C SER A 96 2.17 -14.49 17.28
N LEU A 97 2.22 -15.83 17.25
CA LEU A 97 2.90 -16.62 18.29
C LEU A 97 4.41 -16.31 18.34
N LEU A 98 5.05 -16.21 17.17
CA LEU A 98 6.46 -15.81 17.08
C LEU A 98 6.66 -14.37 17.60
N ALA A 99 5.76 -13.45 17.27
CA ALA A 99 5.79 -12.07 17.76
C ALA A 99 5.69 -12.00 19.29
N ILE A 100 4.83 -12.82 19.90
CA ILE A 100 4.73 -12.96 21.36
C ILE A 100 6.02 -13.50 21.96
N ALA A 101 6.61 -14.54 21.36
CA ALA A 101 7.86 -15.12 21.83
C ALA A 101 9.04 -14.14 21.73
N LEU A 102 9.12 -13.36 20.65
CA LEU A 102 10.23 -12.44 20.39
C LEU A 102 10.02 -11.01 20.91
N ARG A 103 8.88 -10.70 21.52
CA ARG A 103 8.53 -9.33 21.95
C ARG A 103 9.60 -8.67 22.81
N GLY A 104 10.24 -9.43 23.72
CA GLY A 104 11.29 -8.93 24.59
C GLY A 104 12.56 -8.55 23.80
N VAL A 105 13.02 -9.44 22.94
CA VAL A 105 14.20 -9.22 22.09
C VAL A 105 14.01 -8.02 21.17
N ILE A 106 12.82 -7.89 20.57
CA ILE A 106 12.50 -6.77 19.68
C ILE A 106 12.44 -5.45 20.48
N ALA A 107 11.82 -5.46 21.66
CA ALA A 107 11.77 -4.28 22.52
C ALA A 107 13.16 -3.80 22.95
N GLU A 108 14.03 -4.73 23.32
CA GLU A 108 15.41 -4.44 23.67
C GLU A 108 16.19 -3.89 22.47
N TRP A 109 16.05 -4.54 21.30
CA TRP A 109 16.68 -4.06 20.07
C TRP A 109 16.21 -2.64 19.67
N MET A 110 14.92 -2.32 19.86
CA MET A 110 14.35 -0.99 19.57
C MET A 110 14.56 0.02 20.69
N ASN A 111 15.16 -0.37 21.83
CA ASN A 111 15.33 0.46 23.02
C ASN A 111 13.99 1.02 23.54
N LEU A 112 12.96 0.17 23.54
CA LEU A 112 11.62 0.54 24.04
C LEU A 112 11.58 0.44 25.56
N PRO A 113 10.79 1.30 26.24
CA PRO A 113 10.66 1.28 27.70
C PRO A 113 9.98 -0.01 28.24
N SER A 114 9.27 -0.74 27.39
CA SER A 114 8.54 -1.96 27.74
C SER A 114 8.35 -2.83 26.50
N PRO A 115 8.30 -4.16 26.63
CA PRO A 115 7.92 -5.06 25.52
C PRO A 115 6.42 -5.01 25.19
N ALA A 116 5.62 -4.29 26.02
CA ALA A 116 4.18 -4.13 25.79
C ALA A 116 3.93 -3.35 24.51
N GLY A 117 3.02 -3.84 23.69
CA GLY A 117 2.67 -3.26 22.40
C GLY A 117 3.41 -3.84 21.19
N VAL A 118 4.54 -4.54 21.39
CA VAL A 118 5.31 -5.12 20.27
C VAL A 118 4.54 -6.25 19.59
N ALA A 119 4.06 -7.21 20.38
CA ALA A 119 3.32 -8.35 19.84
C ALA A 119 2.01 -7.93 19.18
N GLU A 120 1.29 -6.99 19.80
CA GLU A 120 0.04 -6.41 19.27
C GLU A 120 0.28 -5.72 17.93
N THR A 121 1.37 -4.95 17.82
CA THR A 121 1.73 -4.24 16.58
C THR A 121 2.08 -5.20 15.45
N LEU A 122 2.91 -6.21 15.73
CA LEU A 122 3.30 -7.21 14.74
C LEU A 122 2.11 -8.04 14.29
N SER A 123 1.27 -8.47 15.23
CA SER A 123 0.03 -9.20 14.93
C SER A 123 -0.94 -8.36 14.11
N ALA A 124 -1.08 -7.07 14.41
CA ALA A 124 -1.90 -6.15 13.62
C ALA A 124 -1.41 -6.06 12.16
N GLY A 125 -0.08 -5.99 11.93
CA GLY A 125 0.52 -6.02 10.60
C GLY A 125 0.21 -7.31 9.84
N ALA A 126 0.23 -8.46 10.52
CA ALA A 126 -0.12 -9.75 9.93
C ALA A 126 -1.62 -9.85 9.58
N VAL A 127 -2.51 -9.44 10.51
CA VAL A 127 -3.96 -9.41 10.27
C VAL A 127 -4.33 -8.43 9.16
N TRP A 128 -3.58 -7.33 9.00
CA TRP A 128 -3.74 -6.40 7.88
C TRP A 128 -3.60 -7.09 6.51
N GLY A 129 -2.75 -8.12 6.40
CA GLY A 129 -2.63 -8.95 5.20
C GLY A 129 -3.93 -9.70 4.88
N LEU A 130 -4.62 -10.27 5.90
CA LEU A 130 -5.95 -10.90 5.73
C LEU A 130 -7.01 -9.89 5.30
N LEU A 131 -7.07 -8.75 6.00
CA LEU A 131 -7.98 -7.67 5.67
C LEU A 131 -7.76 -7.15 4.24
N SER A 132 -6.50 -7.06 3.78
CA SER A 132 -6.17 -6.65 2.42
C SER A 132 -6.65 -7.66 1.38
N LEU A 133 -6.63 -8.96 1.67
CA LEU A 133 -7.21 -10.01 0.84
C LEU A 133 -8.73 -9.79 0.70
N ASP A 134 -9.45 -9.65 1.82
CA ASP A 134 -10.91 -9.52 1.81
C ASP A 134 -11.36 -8.19 1.17
N ARG A 135 -10.66 -7.08 1.43
CA ARG A 135 -10.88 -5.80 0.73
C ARG A 135 -10.64 -5.91 -0.78
N GLY A 136 -9.60 -6.64 -1.19
CA GLY A 136 -9.34 -6.93 -2.59
C GLY A 136 -10.48 -7.69 -3.27
N LEU A 137 -11.09 -8.64 -2.56
CA LEU A 137 -12.27 -9.37 -3.04
C LEU A 137 -13.50 -8.47 -3.17
N LEU A 138 -13.78 -7.62 -2.17
CA LEU A 138 -14.87 -6.64 -2.24
C LEU A 138 -14.68 -5.67 -3.43
N GLN A 139 -13.46 -5.20 -3.64
CA GLN A 139 -13.13 -4.30 -4.74
C GLN A 139 -13.26 -5.01 -6.10
N ALA A 140 -12.79 -6.24 -6.25
CA ALA A 140 -12.94 -7.04 -7.46
C ALA A 140 -14.42 -7.37 -7.76
N GLY A 141 -15.23 -7.47 -6.70
CA GLY A 141 -16.69 -7.63 -6.78
C GLY A 141 -17.46 -6.34 -7.07
N HIS A 142 -16.78 -5.18 -7.22
CA HIS A 142 -17.40 -3.84 -7.33
C HIS A 142 -18.34 -3.51 -6.15
N ALA A 143 -18.14 -4.15 -4.99
CA ALA A 143 -18.91 -3.92 -3.77
C ALA A 143 -18.39 -2.68 -3.02
N TYR A 144 -18.47 -1.50 -3.64
CA TYR A 144 -17.93 -0.24 -3.10
C TYR A 144 -18.62 0.23 -1.82
N PRO A 145 -19.95 0.12 -1.65
CA PRO A 145 -20.61 0.53 -0.40
C PRO A 145 -20.15 -0.26 0.82
N PRO A 146 -20.08 -1.61 0.83
CA PRO A 146 -19.50 -2.38 1.92
C PRO A 146 -18.01 -2.06 2.16
N LEU A 147 -17.23 -1.83 1.09
CA LEU A 147 -15.83 -1.45 1.21
C LEU A 147 -15.68 -0.08 1.90
N GLY A 148 -16.51 0.91 1.53
CA GLY A 148 -16.53 2.24 2.17
C GLY A 148 -16.92 2.14 3.65
N ARG A 149 -17.97 1.36 3.98
CA ARG A 149 -18.37 1.08 5.37
C ARG A 149 -17.21 0.46 6.15
N ASN A 150 -16.52 -0.51 5.58
CA ASN A 150 -15.39 -1.18 6.21
C ASN A 150 -14.23 -0.24 6.56
N LEU A 151 -13.92 0.74 5.70
CA LEU A 151 -12.94 1.79 6.01
C LEU A 151 -13.37 2.67 7.18
N ILE A 152 -14.67 3.01 7.25
CA ILE A 152 -15.24 3.78 8.35
C ILE A 152 -15.20 2.98 9.65
N VAL A 153 -15.60 1.71 9.62
CA VAL A 153 -15.56 0.80 10.78
C VAL A 153 -14.15 0.69 11.34
N GLU A 154 -13.15 0.49 10.49
CA GLU A 154 -11.74 0.46 10.92
C GLU A 154 -11.31 1.79 11.54
N GLY A 155 -11.55 2.91 10.85
CA GLY A 155 -11.15 4.24 11.32
C GLY A 155 -11.80 4.61 12.65
N LEU A 156 -13.13 4.45 12.77
CA LEU A 156 -13.87 4.77 13.98
C LEU A 156 -13.52 3.84 15.15
N SER A 157 -13.46 2.52 14.92
CA SER A 157 -13.08 1.58 15.99
C SER A 157 -11.66 1.85 16.49
N ARG A 158 -10.70 2.16 15.60
CA ARG A 158 -9.36 2.55 15.98
C ARG A 158 -9.37 3.82 16.84
N CYS A 159 -10.10 4.86 16.41
CA CYS A 159 -10.22 6.10 17.16
C CYS A 159 -10.78 5.87 18.56
N LEU A 160 -11.95 5.24 18.65
CA LEU A 160 -12.65 5.02 19.91
C LEU A 160 -11.85 4.15 20.86
N LEU A 161 -11.33 3.02 20.38
CA LEU A 161 -10.55 2.09 21.20
C LEU A 161 -9.23 2.71 21.65
N THR A 162 -8.53 3.46 20.78
CA THR A 162 -7.26 4.07 21.15
C THR A 162 -7.47 5.11 22.27
N VAL A 163 -8.46 5.99 22.12
CA VAL A 163 -8.77 6.98 23.14
C VAL A 163 -9.21 6.30 24.45
N ALA A 164 -10.12 5.33 24.38
CA ALA A 164 -10.63 4.63 25.55
C ALA A 164 -9.52 3.88 26.30
N LEU A 165 -8.70 3.07 25.60
CA LEU A 165 -7.68 2.24 26.24
C LEU A 165 -6.51 3.08 26.78
N VAL A 166 -6.16 4.20 26.13
CA VAL A 166 -5.15 5.12 26.64
C VAL A 166 -5.69 5.91 27.85
N ALA A 167 -6.97 6.33 27.82
CA ALA A 167 -7.61 7.03 28.94
C ALA A 167 -7.75 6.17 30.18
N VAL A 168 -7.95 4.86 30.03
CA VAL A 168 -7.96 3.90 31.16
C VAL A 168 -6.56 3.64 31.74
N GLY A 169 -5.51 4.20 31.13
CA GLY A 169 -4.14 4.12 31.64
C GLY A 169 -3.25 3.04 31.03
N LEU A 170 -3.72 2.32 29.98
CA LEU A 170 -2.91 1.31 29.29
C LEU A 170 -1.79 1.92 28.41
N GLY A 171 -1.76 3.24 28.26
CA GLY A 171 -0.67 3.97 27.58
C GLY A 171 -0.38 3.43 26.19
N VAL A 172 0.90 3.13 25.91
CA VAL A 172 1.37 2.64 24.61
C VAL A 172 0.73 1.30 24.25
N GLN A 173 0.61 0.38 25.23
CA GLN A 173 -0.01 -0.93 24.99
C GLN A 173 -1.48 -0.79 24.60
N GLY A 174 -2.22 0.13 25.25
CA GLY A 174 -3.61 0.40 24.90
C GLY A 174 -3.75 0.90 23.46
N ALA A 175 -2.86 1.79 23.02
CA ALA A 175 -2.89 2.30 21.66
C ALA A 175 -2.60 1.19 20.60
N THR A 176 -1.61 0.33 20.84
CA THR A 176 -1.27 -0.78 19.93
C THR A 176 -2.32 -1.89 19.94
N LEU A 177 -2.91 -2.20 21.10
CA LEU A 177 -4.03 -3.11 21.20
C LEU A 177 -5.26 -2.59 20.43
N ALA A 178 -5.53 -1.29 20.48
CA ALA A 178 -6.59 -0.65 19.70
C ALA A 178 -6.36 -0.81 18.19
N ILE A 179 -5.12 -0.68 17.72
CA ILE A 179 -4.77 -0.92 16.32
C ILE A 179 -5.08 -2.38 15.96
N LEU A 180 -4.64 -3.34 16.75
CA LEU A 180 -4.90 -4.77 16.51
C LEU A 180 -6.41 -5.06 16.46
N LEU A 181 -7.16 -4.62 17.47
CA LEU A 181 -8.60 -4.86 17.56
C LEU A 181 -9.35 -4.18 16.40
N SER A 182 -8.97 -2.96 16.00
CA SER A 182 -9.60 -2.27 14.88
C SER A 182 -9.43 -3.01 13.56
N VAL A 183 -8.24 -3.58 13.32
CA VAL A 183 -7.95 -4.39 12.12
C VAL A 183 -8.73 -5.70 12.16
N ILE A 184 -8.84 -6.35 13.32
CA ILE A 184 -9.67 -7.57 13.50
C ILE A 184 -11.15 -7.26 13.22
N PHE A 185 -11.69 -6.17 13.79
CA PHE A 185 -13.09 -5.78 13.54
C PHE A 185 -13.35 -5.47 12.07
N ALA A 186 -12.41 -4.81 11.41
CA ALA A 186 -12.49 -4.55 9.98
C ALA A 186 -12.42 -5.85 9.15
N ASP A 187 -11.56 -6.82 9.51
CA ASP A 187 -11.49 -8.12 8.84
C ASP A 187 -12.81 -8.91 8.99
N LEU A 188 -13.36 -8.92 10.19
CA LEU A 188 -14.67 -9.55 10.46
C LEU A 188 -15.81 -8.88 9.70
N ASP A 189 -15.85 -7.54 9.63
CA ASP A 189 -16.87 -6.80 8.86
C ASP A 189 -16.72 -7.05 7.35
N ALA A 190 -15.51 -7.02 6.80
CA ALA A 190 -15.26 -7.35 5.40
C ALA A 190 -15.71 -8.78 5.08
N ARG A 191 -15.41 -9.74 5.96
CA ARG A 191 -15.82 -11.13 5.83
C ARG A 191 -17.33 -11.30 5.83
N ARG A 192 -18.03 -10.67 6.79
CA ARG A 192 -19.50 -10.68 6.84
C ARG A 192 -20.10 -10.12 5.56
N SER A 193 -19.52 -9.06 5.01
CA SER A 193 -19.97 -8.45 3.76
C SER A 193 -19.79 -9.40 2.57
N LEU A 194 -18.66 -10.11 2.48
CA LEU A 194 -18.40 -11.07 1.41
C LEU A 194 -19.38 -12.24 1.45
N THR A 195 -19.69 -12.77 2.64
CA THR A 195 -20.64 -13.87 2.81
C THR A 195 -22.09 -13.43 2.57
N ALA A 196 -22.48 -12.25 3.04
CA ALA A 196 -23.84 -11.72 2.87
C ALA A 196 -24.18 -11.39 1.40
N LEU A 197 -23.18 -11.03 0.61
CA LEU A 197 -23.35 -10.68 -0.80
C LEU A 197 -23.20 -11.88 -1.74
N ASP A 198 -22.80 -13.05 -1.23
CA ASP A 198 -22.53 -14.27 -2.02
C ASP A 198 -21.72 -13.97 -3.31
N LEU A 199 -20.79 -13.03 -3.22
CA LEU A 199 -20.07 -12.45 -4.38
C LEU A 199 -19.31 -13.48 -5.21
N TYR A 200 -19.12 -14.68 -4.69
CA TYR A 200 -18.34 -15.76 -5.30
C TYR A 200 -19.05 -17.11 -5.27
N ASP A 201 -20.39 -17.11 -5.10
CA ASP A 201 -21.20 -18.29 -5.28
C ASP A 201 -21.42 -18.54 -6.78
N PRO A 202 -20.90 -19.64 -7.36
CA PRO A 202 -21.04 -19.94 -8.78
C PRO A 202 -22.48 -20.15 -9.23
N THR A 203 -23.41 -20.43 -8.30
CA THR A 203 -24.81 -20.69 -8.61
C THR A 203 -25.67 -19.44 -8.76
N ARG A 204 -25.20 -18.29 -8.27
CA ARG A 204 -25.99 -17.04 -8.18
C ARG A 204 -25.53 -15.93 -9.11
N ILE A 205 -24.47 -16.12 -9.87
CA ILE A 205 -23.98 -15.03 -10.72
C ILE A 205 -24.76 -15.08 -12.03
N PRO A 206 -25.53 -14.01 -12.36
CA PRO A 206 -26.10 -13.87 -13.70
C PRO A 206 -24.96 -13.95 -14.70
N ALA A 207 -25.13 -14.69 -15.78
CA ALA A 207 -24.24 -14.60 -16.91
C ALA A 207 -24.06 -13.11 -17.22
N ASP A 208 -22.80 -12.66 -17.25
CA ASP A 208 -22.46 -11.26 -17.53
C ASP A 208 -23.27 -10.85 -18.78
N PRO A 209 -24.12 -9.81 -18.75
CA PRO A 209 -24.70 -9.32 -19.97
C PRO A 209 -23.51 -8.93 -20.84
N GLY A 210 -23.25 -9.76 -21.86
CA GLY A 210 -22.11 -9.61 -22.77
C GLY A 210 -21.98 -8.15 -23.23
N PRO A 211 -20.82 -7.74 -23.72
CA PRO A 211 -20.56 -6.35 -24.09
C PRO A 211 -21.74 -5.83 -24.90
N ALA A 212 -22.33 -4.72 -24.42
CA ALA A 212 -23.50 -4.13 -25.08
C ALA A 212 -23.17 -4.00 -26.57
N ALA A 213 -24.02 -4.56 -27.41
CA ALA A 213 -23.87 -4.50 -28.86
C ALA A 213 -23.65 -3.03 -29.25
N GLY A 214 -22.41 -2.66 -29.60
CA GLY A 214 -22.02 -1.26 -29.88
C GLY A 214 -20.70 -0.81 -29.28
N ASP A 215 -19.97 -1.66 -28.52
CA ASP A 215 -18.62 -1.29 -28.06
C ASP A 215 -17.60 -1.59 -29.19
N PRO A 216 -17.02 -0.56 -29.82
CA PRO A 216 -16.07 -0.74 -30.94
C PRO A 216 -14.74 -1.39 -30.55
N ALA A 217 -14.55 -1.70 -29.25
CA ALA A 217 -13.38 -2.40 -28.75
C ALA A 217 -13.60 -3.92 -28.58
N ALA A 218 -14.80 -4.43 -28.86
CA ALA A 218 -15.05 -5.85 -28.92
C ALA A 218 -14.55 -6.39 -30.27
N GLY A 219 -13.33 -6.94 -30.28
CA GLY A 219 -12.87 -7.75 -31.41
C GLY A 219 -13.92 -8.82 -31.75
N ASP A 220 -14.06 -9.13 -33.02
CA ASP A 220 -15.03 -10.08 -33.56
C ASP A 220 -15.22 -11.31 -32.67
N PRO A 221 -16.45 -11.74 -32.39
CA PRO A 221 -16.71 -12.91 -31.59
C PRO A 221 -16.07 -14.13 -32.32
N VAL A 222 -15.15 -14.80 -31.63
CA VAL A 222 -14.67 -16.09 -32.07
C VAL A 222 -15.90 -16.99 -32.12
N VAL A 223 -16.47 -17.13 -33.31
CA VAL A 223 -17.57 -18.06 -33.59
C VAL A 223 -17.06 -19.43 -33.21
N ALA A 224 -17.62 -20.01 -32.16
CA ALA A 224 -17.39 -21.45 -31.90
C ALA A 224 -17.80 -22.24 -33.14
N PRO A 225 -16.95 -23.14 -33.67
CA PRO A 225 -17.32 -23.92 -34.80
C PRO A 225 -18.58 -24.73 -34.47
N ALA A 226 -19.58 -24.65 -35.34
CA ALA A 226 -20.81 -25.45 -35.24
C ALA A 226 -20.44 -26.92 -35.19
N PRO A 227 -21.18 -27.78 -34.47
CA PRO A 227 -20.93 -29.21 -34.48
C PRO A 227 -21.04 -29.75 -35.92
N PRO A 228 -20.12 -30.62 -36.36
CA PRO A 228 -20.09 -31.10 -37.74
C PRO A 228 -21.39 -31.84 -38.05
N ALA A 229 -21.97 -31.53 -39.21
CA ALA A 229 -23.13 -32.26 -39.73
C ALA A 229 -22.75 -33.72 -40.01
N ALA A 230 -23.62 -34.64 -39.68
CA ALA A 230 -23.39 -36.06 -39.88
C ALA A 230 -23.13 -36.36 -41.37
N GLY A 231 -21.87 -36.68 -41.73
CA GLY A 231 -21.48 -36.98 -43.10
C GLY A 231 -20.12 -36.42 -43.56
N GLU A 232 -19.41 -35.61 -42.73
CA GLU A 232 -18.09 -35.13 -43.13
C GLU A 232 -16.97 -36.18 -42.89
N PRO A 233 -15.96 -36.27 -43.79
CA PRO A 233 -14.86 -37.21 -43.65
C PRO A 233 -14.04 -36.89 -42.39
N THR A 234 -13.53 -37.94 -41.74
CA THR A 234 -12.66 -37.84 -40.54
C THR A 234 -11.54 -36.82 -40.74
N PRO A 235 -11.30 -35.93 -39.77
CA PRO A 235 -10.26 -34.89 -39.89
C PRO A 235 -8.91 -35.54 -40.16
N ASP A 236 -8.20 -35.01 -41.18
CA ASP A 236 -6.87 -35.46 -41.57
C ASP A 236 -5.92 -35.33 -40.34
N ALA A 237 -4.99 -36.27 -40.22
CA ALA A 237 -3.99 -36.30 -39.13
C ALA A 237 -3.19 -34.99 -39.00
N GLY A 238 -3.13 -34.19 -40.08
CA GLY A 238 -2.56 -32.85 -40.11
C GLY A 238 -3.40 -31.84 -39.32
N ALA A 239 -4.73 -31.87 -39.48
CA ALA A 239 -5.62 -30.97 -38.72
C ALA A 239 -5.62 -31.28 -37.22
N MET A 240 -5.54 -32.56 -36.86
CA MET A 240 -5.44 -33.00 -35.45
C MET A 240 -4.10 -32.54 -34.78
N ARG A 241 -2.98 -32.64 -35.56
CA ARG A 241 -1.69 -32.09 -35.10
C ARG A 241 -1.70 -30.56 -34.95
N ALA A 242 -2.36 -29.85 -35.86
CA ALA A 242 -2.50 -28.40 -35.76
C ALA A 242 -3.33 -27.97 -34.53
N VAL A 243 -4.40 -28.70 -34.19
CA VAL A 243 -5.22 -28.45 -32.98
C VAL A 243 -4.41 -28.76 -31.71
N VAL A 244 -3.63 -29.86 -31.68
CA VAL A 244 -2.78 -30.21 -30.55
C VAL A 244 -1.65 -29.15 -30.40
N ALA A 245 -0.99 -28.79 -31.50
CA ALA A 245 0.05 -27.73 -31.46
C ALA A 245 -0.50 -26.37 -31.05
N HIS A 246 -1.73 -26.02 -31.46
CA HIS A 246 -2.41 -24.81 -31.02
C HIS A 246 -2.77 -24.86 -29.52
N SER A 247 -3.26 -26.02 -29.04
CA SER A 247 -3.54 -26.27 -27.63
C SER A 247 -2.27 -26.19 -26.76
N GLU A 248 -1.15 -26.78 -27.22
CA GLU A 248 0.14 -26.68 -26.52
C GLU A 248 0.68 -25.26 -26.54
N ALA A 249 0.55 -24.50 -27.63
CA ALA A 249 0.94 -23.09 -27.71
C ALA A 249 0.09 -22.22 -26.79
N VAL A 250 -1.20 -22.46 -26.68
CA VAL A 250 -2.10 -21.79 -25.73
C VAL A 250 -1.69 -22.10 -24.29
N HIS A 251 -1.41 -23.38 -23.96
CA HIS A 251 -0.98 -23.77 -22.61
C HIS A 251 0.41 -23.23 -22.25
N SER A 252 1.34 -23.19 -23.20
CA SER A 252 2.67 -22.58 -22.97
C SER A 252 2.60 -21.06 -22.81
N ASN A 253 1.71 -20.40 -23.54
CA ASN A 253 1.46 -18.97 -23.42
C ASN A 253 0.80 -18.61 -22.07
N ASP A 254 -0.12 -19.47 -21.60
CA ASP A 254 -0.74 -19.34 -20.28
C ASP A 254 0.27 -19.54 -19.15
N ALA A 255 1.18 -20.49 -19.25
CA ALA A 255 2.23 -20.71 -18.24
C ALA A 255 3.23 -19.53 -18.21
N HIS A 256 3.62 -18.99 -19.36
CA HIS A 256 4.46 -17.80 -19.47
C HIS A 256 3.75 -16.56 -18.91
N SER A 257 2.48 -16.36 -19.22
CA SER A 257 1.64 -15.28 -18.70
C SER A 257 1.50 -15.36 -17.17
N ARG A 258 1.25 -16.57 -16.62
CA ARG A 258 1.16 -16.78 -15.15
C ARG A 258 2.48 -16.50 -14.45
N ARG A 259 3.61 -16.91 -15.01
CA ARG A 259 4.95 -16.67 -14.45
C ARG A 259 5.31 -15.19 -14.49
N SER A 260 4.96 -14.47 -15.55
CA SER A 260 5.19 -13.03 -15.62
C SER A 260 4.33 -12.26 -14.60
N LEU A 261 3.07 -12.65 -14.42
CA LEU A 261 2.16 -12.01 -13.45
C LEU A 261 2.63 -12.19 -11.99
N THR A 262 3.10 -13.40 -11.62
CA THR A 262 3.61 -13.64 -10.26
C THR A 262 4.88 -12.84 -9.98
N VAL A 263 5.78 -12.71 -10.96
CA VAL A 263 6.99 -11.90 -10.83
C VAL A 263 6.67 -10.42 -10.75
N ASP A 264 5.68 -9.91 -11.51
CA ASP A 264 5.27 -8.51 -11.46
C ASP A 264 4.61 -8.14 -10.12
N VAL A 265 3.75 -9.02 -9.60
CA VAL A 265 3.16 -8.84 -8.26
C VAL A 265 4.25 -8.89 -7.19
N GLY A 266 5.18 -9.84 -7.25
CA GLY A 266 6.31 -9.93 -6.32
C GLY A 266 7.20 -8.68 -6.35
N THR A 267 7.45 -8.15 -7.55
CA THR A 267 8.22 -6.91 -7.74
C THR A 267 7.50 -5.70 -7.11
N ALA A 268 6.19 -5.59 -7.32
CA ALA A 268 5.39 -4.51 -6.72
C ALA A 268 5.35 -4.64 -5.19
N LEU A 269 5.19 -5.86 -4.64
CA LEU A 269 5.27 -6.14 -3.21
C LEU A 269 6.59 -5.69 -2.61
N ALA A 270 7.71 -6.08 -3.23
CA ALA A 270 9.04 -5.70 -2.78
C ALA A 270 9.26 -4.18 -2.84
N ALA A 271 8.84 -3.52 -3.93
CA ALA A 271 8.96 -2.08 -4.07
C ALA A 271 8.16 -1.32 -3.00
N LEU A 272 6.91 -1.73 -2.72
CA LEU A 272 6.08 -1.08 -1.69
C LEU A 272 6.62 -1.34 -0.28
N ALA A 273 7.12 -2.55 0.00
CA ALA A 273 7.78 -2.84 1.28
C ALA A 273 9.01 -1.94 1.50
N LEU A 274 9.86 -1.77 0.47
CA LEU A 274 11.04 -0.90 0.54
C LEU A 274 10.67 0.59 0.69
N LEU A 275 9.62 1.04 0.03
CA LEU A 275 9.08 2.40 0.24
C LEU A 275 8.58 2.56 1.68
N GLY A 276 7.92 1.54 2.25
CA GLY A 276 7.53 1.53 3.65
C GLY A 276 8.71 1.61 4.62
N VAL A 277 9.81 0.90 4.33
CA VAL A 277 11.06 1.02 5.09
C VAL A 277 11.63 2.43 4.98
N LEU A 278 11.80 2.96 3.75
CA LEU A 278 12.32 4.31 3.50
C LEU A 278 11.51 5.41 4.20
N GLN A 279 10.20 5.21 4.33
CA GLN A 279 9.30 6.15 5.00
C GLN A 279 9.42 6.14 6.53
N ASN A 280 9.88 5.03 7.13
CA ASN A 280 9.72 4.81 8.56
C ASN A 280 11.02 4.49 9.30
N ILE A 281 12.10 4.17 8.59
CA ILE A 281 13.36 3.75 9.20
C ILE A 281 14.02 4.85 10.06
N ASP A 282 13.79 6.12 9.71
CA ASP A 282 14.26 7.29 10.44
C ASP A 282 13.76 7.31 11.89
N VAL A 283 12.46 7.09 12.10
CA VAL A 283 11.82 7.07 13.43
C VAL A 283 12.33 5.89 14.26
N VAL A 284 12.45 4.71 13.63
CA VAL A 284 12.91 3.50 14.31
C VAL A 284 14.36 3.63 14.77
N LEU A 285 15.25 4.06 13.87
CA LEU A 285 16.69 4.17 14.18
C LEU A 285 17.00 5.31 15.15
N LEU A 286 16.32 6.46 14.99
CA LEU A 286 16.46 7.57 15.93
C LEU A 286 15.98 7.16 17.32
N GLY A 287 14.78 6.56 17.42
CA GLY A 287 14.23 6.14 18.71
C GLY A 287 15.05 5.05 19.38
N ARG A 288 15.66 4.15 18.60
CA ARG A 288 16.60 3.16 19.10
C ARG A 288 17.88 3.80 19.68
N ALA A 289 18.44 4.78 18.96
CA ALA A 289 19.68 5.43 19.35
C ALA A 289 19.50 6.38 20.54
N GLU A 290 18.40 7.16 20.54
CA GLU A 290 18.11 8.17 21.56
C GLU A 290 16.60 8.27 21.85
N PRO A 291 16.09 7.44 22.78
CA PRO A 291 14.65 7.39 23.11
C PRO A 291 14.08 8.71 23.63
N SER A 292 14.90 9.58 24.23
CA SER A 292 14.48 10.88 24.74
C SER A 292 14.05 11.83 23.62
N ASN A 293 14.67 11.72 22.43
CA ASN A 293 14.37 12.51 21.26
C ASN A 293 13.23 11.92 20.40
N ALA A 294 12.91 10.64 20.61
CA ALA A 294 12.00 9.88 19.76
C ALA A 294 10.60 10.52 19.63
N GLY A 295 10.05 11.00 20.75
CA GLY A 295 8.71 11.61 20.75
C GLY A 295 8.64 12.93 19.97
N ALA A 296 9.61 13.81 20.18
CA ALA A 296 9.65 15.08 19.46
C ALA A 296 9.92 14.86 17.95
N TYR A 297 10.81 13.92 17.60
CA TYR A 297 11.04 13.57 16.21
C TYR A 297 9.83 12.90 15.56
N ALA A 298 9.12 12.04 16.28
CA ALA A 298 7.88 11.45 15.82
C ALA A 298 6.81 12.48 15.45
N ALA A 299 6.70 13.57 16.23
CA ALA A 299 5.74 14.63 15.94
C ALA A 299 6.02 15.30 14.58
N ILE A 300 7.28 15.66 14.27
CA ILE A 300 7.64 16.21 12.96
C ILE A 300 7.50 15.16 11.85
N SER A 301 7.82 13.90 12.13
CA SER A 301 7.69 12.79 11.16
C SER A 301 6.23 12.58 10.76
N VAL A 302 5.28 12.53 11.69
CA VAL A 302 3.85 12.40 11.38
C VAL A 302 3.37 13.55 10.50
N ALA A 303 3.74 14.81 10.82
CA ALA A 303 3.34 15.98 10.05
C ALA A 303 3.87 15.93 8.60
N THR A 304 5.12 15.50 8.41
CA THR A 304 5.75 15.45 7.07
C THR A 304 5.32 14.27 6.24
N LYS A 305 4.98 13.14 6.85
CA LYS A 305 4.49 11.93 6.16
C LYS A 305 3.13 12.10 5.48
N LEU A 306 2.37 13.15 5.80
CA LEU A 306 1.15 13.51 5.08
C LEU A 306 1.42 13.76 3.57
N LEU A 307 2.61 14.26 3.21
CA LEU A 307 3.01 14.40 1.80
C LEU A 307 3.16 13.05 1.09
N VAL A 308 3.75 12.07 1.76
CA VAL A 308 3.90 10.71 1.20
C VAL A 308 2.54 10.05 1.04
N LEU A 309 1.64 10.24 2.02
CA LEU A 309 0.26 9.76 1.92
C LEU A 309 -0.48 10.41 0.73
N ALA A 310 -0.32 11.71 0.52
CA ALA A 310 -0.87 12.40 -0.65
C ALA A 310 -0.32 11.82 -1.96
N ALA A 311 0.99 11.53 -2.05
CA ALA A 311 1.60 10.88 -3.20
C ALA A 311 1.05 9.47 -3.45
N LEU A 312 0.80 8.67 -2.41
CA LEU A 312 0.19 7.34 -2.51
C LEU A 312 -1.24 7.42 -3.05
N VAL A 313 -2.04 8.39 -2.60
CA VAL A 313 -3.38 8.64 -3.14
C VAL A 313 -3.30 9.04 -4.62
N LEU A 314 -2.43 9.99 -4.97
CA LEU A 314 -2.24 10.41 -6.36
C LEU A 314 -1.75 9.26 -7.25
N SER A 315 -0.93 8.36 -6.75
CA SER A 315 -0.43 7.20 -7.49
C SER A 315 -1.54 6.23 -7.90
N SER A 316 -2.63 6.15 -7.12
CA SER A 316 -3.79 5.30 -7.45
C SER A 316 -4.53 5.75 -8.71
N PHE A 317 -4.45 7.02 -9.06
CA PHE A 317 -4.97 7.56 -10.32
C PHE A 317 -3.96 7.47 -11.46
N LEU A 318 -2.66 7.66 -11.16
CA LEU A 318 -1.59 7.62 -12.15
C LEU A 318 -1.38 6.20 -12.73
N LEU A 319 -1.46 5.18 -11.89
CA LEU A 319 -1.11 3.80 -12.25
C LEU A 319 -2.00 3.21 -13.37
N PRO A 320 -3.35 3.28 -13.30
CA PRO A 320 -4.23 2.77 -14.35
C PRO A 320 -4.04 3.49 -15.68
N GLU A 321 -3.91 4.82 -15.64
CA GLU A 321 -3.76 5.65 -16.84
C GLU A 321 -2.41 5.39 -17.52
N ALA A 322 -1.32 5.28 -16.75
CA ALA A 322 0.00 4.96 -17.28
C ALA A 322 0.03 3.56 -17.91
N ALA A 323 -0.66 2.60 -17.31
CA ALA A 323 -0.76 1.24 -17.85
C ALA A 323 -1.58 1.20 -19.14
N ALA A 324 -2.72 1.89 -19.20
CA ALA A 324 -3.58 1.96 -20.38
C ALA A 324 -2.85 2.59 -21.58
N ARG A 325 -2.18 3.72 -21.38
CA ARG A 325 -1.43 4.42 -22.45
C ARG A 325 -0.24 3.64 -22.95
N ARG A 326 0.39 2.82 -22.11
CA ARG A 326 1.44 1.91 -22.54
C ARG A 326 0.97 0.95 -23.63
N HIS A 327 -0.26 0.42 -23.52
CA HIS A 327 -0.84 -0.47 -24.54
C HIS A 327 -1.11 0.24 -25.88
N LEU A 328 -1.32 1.56 -25.84
CA LEU A 328 -1.48 2.41 -27.03
C LEU A 328 -0.16 2.94 -27.60
N GLY A 329 0.99 2.59 -26.99
CA GLY A 329 2.30 3.13 -27.38
C GLY A 329 2.53 4.59 -26.96
N GLU A 330 1.59 5.18 -26.20
CA GLU A 330 1.65 6.56 -25.71
C GLU A 330 2.35 6.68 -24.36
N HIS A 331 2.87 7.87 -24.03
CA HIS A 331 3.49 8.17 -22.74
C HIS A 331 2.54 8.90 -21.80
N ALA A 332 2.45 8.40 -20.57
CA ALA A 332 1.69 9.06 -19.48
C ALA A 332 2.52 10.16 -18.77
N LEU A 333 3.50 10.78 -19.45
CA LEU A 333 4.33 11.86 -18.85
C LEU A 333 3.51 13.07 -18.43
N HIS A 334 2.49 13.41 -19.23
CA HIS A 334 1.62 14.53 -18.89
C HIS A 334 0.88 14.31 -17.57
N GLN A 335 0.38 13.09 -17.34
CA GLN A 335 -0.28 12.73 -16.08
C GLN A 335 0.72 12.72 -14.92
N LEU A 336 1.93 12.21 -15.13
CA LEU A 336 2.99 12.28 -14.11
C LEU A 336 3.34 13.73 -13.78
N GLY A 337 3.47 14.60 -14.78
CA GLY A 337 3.67 16.03 -14.60
C GLY A 337 2.55 16.69 -13.83
N ALA A 338 1.29 16.40 -14.19
CA ALA A 338 0.12 16.92 -13.49
C ALA A 338 0.08 16.45 -12.02
N THR A 339 0.36 15.17 -11.73
CA THR A 339 0.40 14.66 -10.36
C THR A 339 1.52 15.28 -9.53
N LEU A 340 2.69 15.51 -10.11
CA LEU A 340 3.80 16.21 -9.47
C LEU A 340 3.45 17.68 -9.17
N THR A 341 2.76 18.36 -10.08
CA THR A 341 2.30 19.76 -9.87
C THR A 341 1.27 19.83 -8.73
N ILE A 342 0.32 18.89 -8.69
CA ILE A 342 -0.66 18.82 -7.59
C ILE A 342 0.05 18.55 -6.24
N LEU A 343 1.05 17.67 -6.22
CA LEU A 343 1.82 17.38 -5.01
C LEU A 343 2.69 18.56 -4.57
N ALA A 344 3.17 19.38 -5.50
CA ALA A 344 4.04 20.53 -5.21
C ALA A 344 3.36 21.58 -4.32
N ILE A 345 2.02 21.73 -4.43
CA ILE A 345 1.26 22.71 -3.64
C ILE A 345 1.33 22.40 -2.13
N PRO A 346 0.88 21.23 -1.65
CA PRO A 346 0.98 20.90 -0.22
C PRO A 346 2.43 20.77 0.24
N ALA A 347 3.36 20.35 -0.63
CA ALA A 347 4.79 20.32 -0.29
C ALA A 347 5.35 21.72 -0.04
N ALA A 348 5.08 22.69 -0.92
CA ALA A 348 5.48 24.08 -0.75
C ALA A 348 4.87 24.72 0.51
N LEU A 349 3.58 24.47 0.75
CA LEU A 349 2.90 24.95 1.96
C LEU A 349 3.54 24.39 3.23
N LEU A 350 3.78 23.07 3.29
CA LEU A 350 4.40 22.44 4.46
C LEU A 350 5.84 22.92 4.65
N LEU A 351 6.64 23.07 3.60
CA LEU A 351 7.99 23.61 3.65
C LEU A 351 7.98 25.03 4.18
N THR A 352 7.09 25.89 3.69
CA THR A 352 6.96 27.26 4.13
C THR A 352 6.62 27.31 5.63
N VAL A 353 5.61 26.58 6.07
CA VAL A 353 5.20 26.56 7.47
C VAL A 353 6.29 25.95 8.37
N SER A 354 6.94 24.87 7.93
CA SER A 354 8.01 24.23 8.69
C SER A 354 9.28 25.08 8.80
N PHE A 355 9.47 26.03 7.90
CA PHE A 355 10.60 26.99 7.94
C PHE A 355 10.29 28.20 8.82
N PHE A 356 9.13 28.85 8.63
CA PHE A 356 8.79 30.11 9.29
C PHE A 356 8.16 29.94 10.68
N ALA A 357 7.38 28.89 10.89
CA ALA A 357 6.61 28.70 12.12
C ALA A 357 6.66 27.26 12.69
N PRO A 358 7.84 26.59 12.77
CA PRO A 358 7.93 25.20 13.15
C PRO A 358 7.42 24.92 14.57
N ARG A 359 7.80 25.76 15.53
CA ARG A 359 7.40 25.60 16.93
C ARG A 359 5.92 25.87 17.16
N GLN A 360 5.36 26.88 16.48
CA GLN A 360 3.95 27.25 16.57
C GLN A 360 3.08 26.11 16.06
N LEU A 361 3.39 25.60 14.86
CA LEU A 361 2.64 24.47 14.29
C LEU A 361 2.69 23.25 15.21
N LEU A 362 3.87 22.85 15.65
CA LEU A 362 4.02 21.68 16.53
C LEU A 362 3.35 21.89 17.88
N GLY A 363 3.45 23.11 18.46
CA GLY A 363 2.82 23.44 19.73
C GLY A 363 1.28 23.36 19.66
N VAL A 364 0.68 23.88 18.58
CA VAL A 364 -0.76 23.81 18.36
C VAL A 364 -1.20 22.38 18.06
N ALA A 365 -0.48 21.64 17.21
CA ALA A 365 -0.87 20.29 16.79
C ALA A 365 -0.63 19.25 17.91
N PHE A 366 0.59 19.16 18.43
CA PHE A 366 1.05 18.07 19.32
C PHE A 366 1.23 18.49 20.78
N GLY A 367 1.20 19.81 21.07
CA GLY A 367 1.48 20.36 22.39
C GLY A 367 2.95 20.75 22.59
N GLY A 368 3.21 21.69 23.50
CA GLY A 368 4.52 22.31 23.70
C GLY A 368 5.66 21.35 24.07
N ARG A 369 5.33 20.18 24.64
CA ARG A 369 6.31 19.16 25.06
C ARG A 369 7.04 18.47 23.90
N LEU A 370 6.47 18.47 22.68
CA LEU A 370 7.00 17.77 21.51
C LEU A 370 7.68 18.71 20.50
N THR A 371 7.96 19.95 20.89
CA THR A 371 8.57 20.98 20.01
C THR A 371 10.11 20.93 19.95
N ALA A 372 10.77 20.07 20.73
CA ALA A 372 12.24 20.01 20.79
C ALA A 372 12.90 19.69 19.42
N ALA A 373 12.24 18.92 18.57
CA ALA A 373 12.73 18.60 17.23
C ALA A 373 12.35 19.64 16.15
N ALA A 374 11.75 20.79 16.52
CA ALA A 374 11.37 21.85 15.57
C ALA A 374 12.50 22.29 14.61
N PRO A 375 13.79 22.38 15.03
CA PRO A 375 14.88 22.71 14.11
C PRO A 375 15.11 21.69 12.97
N ALA A 376 14.67 20.45 13.13
CA ALA A 376 14.77 19.41 12.12
C ALA A 376 13.58 19.39 11.14
N PHE A 377 12.50 20.13 11.43
CA PHE A 377 11.22 20.00 10.75
C PHE A 377 11.30 20.34 9.26
N ALA A 378 11.87 21.48 8.90
CA ALA A 378 12.00 21.89 7.49
C ALA A 378 12.86 20.90 6.68
N THR A 379 13.95 20.41 7.28
CA THR A 379 14.82 19.42 6.66
C THR A 379 14.09 18.10 6.41
N LEU A 380 13.30 17.64 7.40
CA LEU A 380 12.52 16.42 7.24
C LEU A 380 11.35 16.61 6.25
N ALA A 381 10.73 17.80 6.22
CA ALA A 381 9.70 18.13 5.24
C ALA A 381 10.25 18.06 3.79
N ALA A 382 11.47 18.56 3.57
CA ALA A 382 12.17 18.42 2.29
C ALA A 382 12.48 16.97 1.96
N ALA A 383 12.95 16.17 2.93
CA ALA A 383 13.21 14.73 2.75
C ALA A 383 11.93 13.99 2.33
N MET A 384 10.82 14.22 3.04
CA MET A 384 9.53 13.56 2.72
C MET A 384 8.92 14.05 1.40
N SER A 385 9.20 15.28 0.97
CA SER A 385 8.85 15.76 -0.37
C SER A 385 9.61 14.99 -1.46
N CYS A 386 10.90 14.75 -1.28
CA CYS A 386 11.71 13.91 -2.19
C CYS A 386 11.22 12.46 -2.20
N LEU A 387 10.88 11.89 -1.03
CA LEU A 387 10.31 10.55 -0.95
C LEU A 387 8.95 10.48 -1.66
N ALA A 388 8.09 11.48 -1.50
CA ALA A 388 6.80 11.55 -2.19
C ALA A 388 6.95 11.57 -3.72
N MET A 389 7.95 12.28 -4.25
CA MET A 389 8.31 12.20 -5.67
C MET A 389 8.81 10.80 -6.05
N THR A 390 9.65 10.18 -5.23
CA THR A 390 10.14 8.81 -5.43
C THR A 390 9.00 7.80 -5.49
N VAL A 391 7.96 7.96 -4.65
CA VAL A 391 6.74 7.15 -4.68
C VAL A 391 6.06 7.26 -6.06
N LEU A 392 5.83 8.47 -6.58
CA LEU A 392 5.21 8.66 -7.89
C LEU A 392 6.05 8.08 -9.03
N PHE A 393 7.37 8.31 -9.02
CA PHE A 393 8.28 7.73 -10.01
C PHE A 393 8.30 6.20 -9.95
N THR A 394 8.29 5.63 -8.76
CA THR A 394 8.25 4.17 -8.56
C THR A 394 6.98 3.57 -9.13
N HIS A 395 5.82 4.15 -8.84
CA HIS A 395 4.54 3.67 -9.38
C HIS A 395 4.50 3.79 -10.91
N TYR A 396 5.01 4.88 -11.47
CA TYR A 396 5.14 5.04 -12.92
C TYR A 396 6.04 3.96 -13.54
N LEU A 397 7.24 3.73 -12.97
CA LEU A 397 8.19 2.73 -13.46
C LEU A 397 7.62 1.29 -13.34
N LEU A 398 6.89 0.99 -12.28
CA LEU A 398 6.18 -0.29 -12.13
C LEU A 398 5.08 -0.45 -13.18
N ALA A 399 4.30 0.61 -13.47
CA ALA A 399 3.27 0.59 -14.52
C ALA A 399 3.87 0.33 -15.91
N VAL A 400 5.06 0.89 -16.19
CA VAL A 400 5.82 0.65 -17.44
C VAL A 400 6.58 -0.70 -17.42
N GLY A 401 6.51 -1.48 -16.33
CA GLY A 401 7.12 -2.82 -16.23
C GLY A 401 8.63 -2.81 -15.96
N ARG A 402 9.18 -1.74 -15.39
CA ARG A 402 10.61 -1.63 -15.05
C ARG A 402 10.91 -2.24 -13.68
N ARG A 403 11.20 -3.53 -13.65
CA ARG A 403 11.46 -4.30 -12.41
C ARG A 403 12.75 -3.88 -11.69
N ARG A 404 13.72 -3.27 -12.38
CA ARG A 404 15.01 -2.84 -11.79
C ARG A 404 14.87 -1.78 -10.70
N ILE A 405 13.71 -1.11 -10.60
CA ILE A 405 13.43 -0.14 -9.56
C ILE A 405 13.57 -0.72 -8.14
N VAL A 406 13.28 -2.01 -7.94
CA VAL A 406 13.43 -2.67 -6.63
C VAL A 406 14.87 -2.63 -6.15
N PHE A 407 15.85 -2.85 -7.02
CA PHE A 407 17.27 -2.79 -6.65
C PHE A 407 17.70 -1.37 -6.28
N LEU A 408 17.16 -0.35 -6.96
CA LEU A 408 17.43 1.06 -6.61
C LEU A 408 16.85 1.40 -5.24
N LEU A 409 15.62 0.97 -4.95
CA LEU A 409 14.98 1.17 -3.65
C LEU A 409 15.71 0.42 -2.55
N LEU A 410 16.17 -0.80 -2.81
CA LEU A 410 16.96 -1.61 -1.86
C LEU A 410 18.29 -0.92 -1.53
N ALA A 411 19.02 -0.46 -2.54
CA ALA A 411 20.26 0.30 -2.34
C ALA A 411 20.00 1.60 -1.56
N GLY A 412 18.92 2.33 -1.89
CA GLY A 412 18.51 3.52 -1.16
C GLY A 412 18.17 3.23 0.30
N ALA A 413 17.44 2.15 0.58
CA ALA A 413 17.10 1.73 1.95
C ALA A 413 18.35 1.33 2.76
N ALA A 414 19.30 0.64 2.14
CA ALA A 414 20.56 0.31 2.77
C ALA A 414 21.39 1.56 3.10
N VAL A 415 21.52 2.50 2.14
CA VAL A 415 22.21 3.78 2.36
C VAL A 415 21.53 4.60 3.45
N ALA A 416 20.18 4.72 3.43
CA ALA A 416 19.42 5.41 4.47
C ALA A 416 19.71 4.82 5.85
N THR A 417 19.64 3.48 5.97
CA THR A 417 19.89 2.78 7.23
C THR A 417 21.29 3.08 7.78
N VAL A 418 22.31 3.00 6.96
CA VAL A 418 23.70 3.27 7.38
C VAL A 418 23.89 4.74 7.75
N LEU A 419 23.44 5.67 6.91
CA LEU A 419 23.60 7.11 7.17
C LEU A 419 22.82 7.56 8.40
N ILE A 420 21.60 7.10 8.61
CA ILE A 420 20.79 7.46 9.78
C ILE A 420 21.38 6.83 11.04
N ALA A 421 21.74 5.55 11.01
CA ALA A 421 22.36 4.88 12.16
C ALA A 421 23.65 5.58 12.65
N SER A 422 24.44 6.16 11.74
CA SER A 422 25.65 6.91 12.08
C SER A 422 25.41 8.25 12.77
N ARG A 423 24.14 8.72 12.91
CA ARG A 423 23.81 10.03 13.49
C ARG A 423 23.48 9.98 14.99
N HIS A 424 23.54 8.82 15.61
CA HIS A 424 23.40 8.63 17.07
C HIS A 424 22.15 9.31 17.68
N GLY A 425 21.01 9.32 16.95
CA GLY A 425 19.75 9.84 17.46
C GLY A 425 19.61 11.36 17.54
N ALA A 426 20.53 12.14 16.96
CA ALA A 426 20.40 13.58 16.87
C ALA A 426 19.37 14.01 15.81
N PRO A 427 18.25 14.69 16.15
CA PRO A 427 17.13 14.93 15.24
C PRO A 427 17.50 15.64 13.94
N VAL A 428 18.30 16.72 14.02
CA VAL A 428 18.72 17.50 12.84
C VAL A 428 19.66 16.70 11.96
N ALA A 429 20.61 15.95 12.56
CA ALA A 429 21.55 15.13 11.80
C ALA A 429 20.85 13.95 11.13
N THR A 430 19.88 13.32 11.80
CA THR A 430 19.02 12.27 11.24
C THR A 430 18.20 12.79 10.06
N ALA A 431 17.51 13.93 10.20
CA ALA A 431 16.74 14.54 9.13
C ALA A 431 17.62 14.93 7.92
N ARG A 432 18.87 15.39 8.14
CA ARG A 432 19.82 15.68 7.04
C ARG A 432 20.27 14.40 6.32
N ALA A 433 20.56 13.32 7.07
CA ALA A 433 20.91 12.03 6.48
C ALA A 433 19.78 11.46 5.63
N ASP A 434 18.54 11.58 6.13
CA ASP A 434 17.35 11.18 5.39
C ASP A 434 17.17 12.03 4.12
N LEU A 435 17.31 13.38 4.23
CA LEU A 435 17.21 14.27 3.07
C LEU A 435 18.23 13.91 1.98
N ILE A 436 19.48 13.68 2.34
CA ILE A 436 20.55 13.30 1.38
C ILE A 436 20.13 12.02 0.65
N THR A 437 19.67 11.02 1.37
CA THR A 437 19.25 9.73 0.78
C THR A 437 18.02 9.89 -0.10
N GLN A 438 16.97 10.57 0.38
CA GLN A 438 15.73 10.74 -0.36
C GLN A 438 15.92 11.61 -1.61
N ALA A 439 16.72 12.67 -1.52
CA ALA A 439 17.06 13.52 -2.67
C ALA A 439 17.84 12.75 -3.74
N GLY A 440 18.85 11.98 -3.32
CA GLY A 440 19.60 11.11 -4.23
C GLY A 440 18.70 10.07 -4.90
N LEU A 441 17.82 9.44 -4.14
CA LEU A 441 16.89 8.44 -4.66
C LEU A 441 15.86 9.05 -5.62
N ALA A 442 15.30 10.23 -5.29
CA ALA A 442 14.41 10.96 -6.18
C ALA A 442 15.10 11.37 -7.50
N ALA A 443 16.34 11.81 -7.44
CA ALA A 443 17.11 12.16 -8.62
C ALA A 443 17.37 10.93 -9.52
N VAL A 444 17.79 9.80 -8.96
CA VAL A 444 18.08 8.56 -9.72
C VAL A 444 16.80 7.95 -10.31
N THR A 445 15.70 7.92 -9.54
CA THR A 445 14.42 7.40 -10.02
C THR A 445 13.82 8.32 -11.09
N GLY A 446 13.90 9.65 -10.92
CA GLY A 446 13.49 10.63 -11.92
C GLY A 446 14.29 10.54 -13.21
N ALA A 447 15.63 10.40 -13.13
CA ALA A 447 16.48 10.15 -14.29
C ALA A 447 16.10 8.85 -15.00
N SER A 448 15.74 7.80 -14.25
CA SER A 448 15.27 6.52 -14.80
C SER A 448 13.97 6.69 -15.58
N VAL A 449 13.02 7.52 -15.10
CA VAL A 449 11.79 7.87 -15.82
C VAL A 449 12.14 8.57 -17.14
N LEU A 450 12.99 9.61 -17.12
CA LEU A 450 13.38 10.35 -18.31
C LEU A 450 14.11 9.47 -19.34
N HIS A 451 14.94 8.53 -18.88
CA HIS A 451 15.66 7.61 -19.78
C HIS A 451 14.70 6.66 -20.51
N VAL A 452 13.69 6.15 -19.80
CA VAL A 452 12.67 5.25 -20.38
C VAL A 452 11.90 5.97 -21.49
N THR A 453 11.51 7.20 -21.24
CA THR A 453 10.71 8.00 -22.19
C THR A 453 11.50 8.42 -23.43
N ARG A 454 12.78 8.78 -23.26
CA ARG A 454 13.64 9.12 -24.42
C ARG A 454 13.89 7.95 -25.38
N LYS A 455 13.97 6.73 -24.86
CA LYS A 455 14.18 5.54 -25.71
C LYS A 455 12.97 5.22 -26.58
N SER A 456 11.76 5.43 -26.11
CA SER A 456 10.57 5.11 -26.88
C SER A 456 10.27 6.16 -27.97
N VAL A 457 10.60 7.43 -27.75
CA VAL A 457 10.52 8.48 -28.79
C VAL A 457 11.49 8.24 -29.97
N ARG A 458 12.58 7.49 -29.75
CA ARG A 458 13.55 7.17 -30.84
C ARG A 458 13.15 5.94 -31.67
N VAL A 459 12.18 5.18 -31.26
CA VAL A 459 11.72 3.94 -31.93
C VAL A 459 10.40 4.16 -32.68
N SER A 460 9.68 5.26 -32.38
CA SER A 460 8.54 5.77 -33.16
C SER A 460 9.00 6.73 -34.25
#